data_039f3eb867063c21dfda31c8053838a2
#
_entry.id   039f3eb867063c21dfda31c8053838a2
#
_cell.length_a   1.000
_cell.length_b   1.000
_cell.length_c   1.000
_cell.angle_alpha   90.00
_cell.angle_beta   90.00
_cell.angle_gamma   90.00
#
_symmetry.space_group_name_H-M   'P 1'
#
loop_
_entity.id
_entity.type
_entity.pdbx_description
1 polymer ?
#
loop_
_entity_poly.entity_id
_entity_poly.type
_entity_poly.pdbx_seq_one_letter_code
_entity_poly.pdbx_strand_id
1 'polypeptide(L)'
;MTGAPRTPHERATGVPPNRKTRTVNAFIALVRKDLVLYFSNRRAVIMSIAAPILIAAFFGSLFGGGGGKPANIAVAITDLDHSELSAKVVAAMRADSALTVSEASATDGFAQVKAGTLRAAVTLPAGFGAQAGRALFGAAAKPELVLTYDPSQSMVLPLVRGLLAQHVMETVSQSVFGGASPVIADLRAQVPNSARLPVDRRAALVAMFDSIAAVQNRAASGVAAAPGAASAAASGGAAFSVPFSTREVEAGATPALHYNGYAHSFAGMGVQFILLMGVDMAVGLLMMRRLGLWKRLRAAPLSRATLLGSRIVSCALIALIVFAVIYAVAFAFFKVRVDGSALGFAAVLIAFALLTASFGLLVAALGKTPEATRGLAILATLLLVMLGGAWVPSFIFPAWLQTASLFVPTRWAIDGLDAMTWRGLGLDAAVLPVAVMLAFTAAFALLAIARFEWEE
;
A
#
# COMPACT_ATOMS: atom_id res chain seq x y z
N MET A 1 36.96 86.23 -14.39
CA MET A 1 36.03 85.42 -13.64
C MET A 1 36.23 83.94 -14.02
N THR A 2 36.75 83.22 -13.11
CA THR A 2 37.40 81.93 -13.18
C THR A 2 36.38 80.78 -13.34
N GLY A 3 36.47 80.04 -14.43
CA GLY A 3 35.78 78.75 -14.62
C GLY A 3 36.63 77.64 -14.09
N ALA A 4 36.14 76.96 -13.02
CA ALA A 4 36.79 75.80 -12.46
C ALA A 4 36.72 74.55 -13.40
N PRO A 5 37.75 73.72 -13.48
CA PRO A 5 37.74 72.49 -14.31
C PRO A 5 36.90 71.42 -13.65
N ARG A 6 35.94 70.79 -14.41
CA ARG A 6 35.21 69.63 -13.98
C ARG A 6 36.14 68.43 -13.95
N THR A 7 36.25 67.78 -12.80
CA THR A 7 36.94 66.52 -12.58
C THR A 7 36.37 65.39 -13.45
N PRO A 8 37.19 64.52 -14.05
CA PRO A 8 36.71 63.35 -14.79
C PRO A 8 36.15 62.35 -13.82
N HIS A 9 34.86 62.01 -13.98
CA HIS A 9 34.25 60.87 -13.31
C HIS A 9 35.08 59.61 -13.52
N GLU A 10 35.46 58.99 -12.42
CA GLU A 10 35.99 57.63 -12.34
C GLU A 10 35.16 56.69 -13.22
N ARG A 11 35.71 56.27 -14.31
CA ARG A 11 35.20 55.10 -15.05
C ARG A 11 35.48 53.90 -14.17
N ALA A 12 34.43 53.35 -13.54
CA ALA A 12 34.47 52.08 -12.92
C ALA A 12 34.97 51.05 -13.96
N THR A 13 36.19 50.60 -13.80
CA THR A 13 36.82 49.54 -14.58
C THR A 13 36.18 48.20 -14.20
N GLY A 14 34.93 48.01 -14.61
CA GLY A 14 34.27 46.73 -14.50
C GLY A 14 34.86 45.77 -15.52
N VAL A 15 35.84 44.96 -15.11
CA VAL A 15 36.27 43.80 -15.88
C VAL A 15 35.02 43.00 -16.28
N PRO A 16 34.75 42.79 -17.58
CA PRO A 16 33.56 42.09 -17.99
C PRO A 16 33.58 40.68 -17.38
N PRO A 17 32.48 40.23 -16.71
CA PRO A 17 32.47 38.94 -16.03
C PRO A 17 32.80 37.83 -17.03
N ASN A 18 33.64 36.90 -16.58
CA ASN A 18 34.11 35.76 -17.39
C ASN A 18 32.90 35.03 -18.03
N ARG A 19 33.07 34.53 -19.26
CA ARG A 19 32.03 33.83 -20.03
C ARG A 19 31.38 32.71 -19.21
N LYS A 20 32.15 31.98 -18.40
CA LYS A 20 31.63 30.95 -17.48
C LYS A 20 30.67 31.54 -16.42
N THR A 21 31.04 32.67 -15.80
CA THR A 21 30.21 33.35 -14.78
C THR A 21 28.89 33.84 -15.38
N ARG A 22 28.90 34.36 -16.61
CA ARG A 22 27.67 34.79 -17.32
C ARG A 22 26.75 33.61 -17.61
N THR A 23 27.27 32.45 -18.01
CA THR A 23 26.47 31.24 -18.26
C THR A 23 25.85 30.71 -16.97
N VAL A 24 26.59 30.66 -15.86
CA VAL A 24 26.08 30.22 -14.55
C VAL A 24 24.96 31.16 -14.04
N ASN A 25 25.19 32.46 -14.11
CA ASN A 25 24.16 33.44 -13.69
C ASN A 25 22.90 33.36 -14.53
N ALA A 26 23.02 33.14 -15.84
CA ALA A 26 21.87 32.93 -16.73
C ALA A 26 21.13 31.63 -16.40
N PHE A 27 21.84 30.54 -16.10
CA PHE A 27 21.24 29.28 -15.67
C PHE A 27 20.44 29.46 -14.39
N ILE A 28 21.01 30.07 -13.37
CA ILE A 28 20.33 30.34 -12.10
C ILE A 28 19.12 31.26 -12.28
N ALA A 29 19.24 32.29 -13.15
CA ALA A 29 18.12 33.18 -13.46
C ALA A 29 16.95 32.44 -14.14
N LEU A 30 17.25 31.49 -15.04
CA LEU A 30 16.23 30.66 -15.68
C LEU A 30 15.54 29.72 -14.67
N VAL A 31 16.30 29.06 -13.80
CA VAL A 31 15.75 28.22 -12.73
C VAL A 31 14.87 29.05 -11.78
N ARG A 32 15.38 30.19 -11.31
CA ARG A 32 14.62 31.09 -10.44
C ARG A 32 13.32 31.57 -11.11
N LYS A 33 13.38 31.94 -12.37
CA LYS A 33 12.19 32.34 -13.15
C LYS A 33 11.13 31.21 -13.15
N ASP A 34 11.51 29.97 -13.42
CA ASP A 34 10.57 28.84 -13.48
C ASP A 34 9.96 28.56 -12.11
N LEU A 35 10.75 28.59 -11.03
CA LEU A 35 10.26 28.48 -9.65
C LEU A 35 9.23 29.58 -9.35
N VAL A 36 9.58 30.85 -9.62
CA VAL A 36 8.67 31.98 -9.38
C VAL A 36 7.37 31.82 -10.17
N LEU A 37 7.44 31.43 -11.44
CA LEU A 37 6.25 31.21 -12.27
C LEU A 37 5.37 30.09 -11.74
N TYR A 38 5.96 28.99 -11.30
CA TYR A 38 5.22 27.89 -10.70
C TYR A 38 4.50 28.31 -9.42
N PHE A 39 5.21 28.92 -8.47
CA PHE A 39 4.64 29.33 -7.17
C PHE A 39 3.74 30.56 -7.27
N SER A 40 3.79 31.35 -8.34
CA SER A 40 2.85 32.46 -8.56
C SER A 40 1.44 31.98 -8.87
N ASN A 41 1.29 30.79 -9.46
CA ASN A 41 -0.01 30.18 -9.70
C ASN A 41 -0.51 29.40 -8.48
N ARG A 42 -1.01 30.16 -7.47
CA ARG A 42 -1.46 29.58 -6.20
C ARG A 42 -2.46 28.43 -6.34
N ARG A 43 -3.40 28.52 -7.31
CA ARG A 43 -4.40 27.47 -7.53
C ARG A 43 -3.76 26.17 -8.00
N ALA A 44 -2.85 26.23 -8.97
CA ALA A 44 -2.13 25.06 -9.46
C ALA A 44 -1.25 24.43 -8.36
N VAL A 45 -0.54 25.25 -7.57
CA VAL A 45 0.27 24.78 -6.44
C VAL A 45 -0.59 24.07 -5.38
N ILE A 46 -1.71 24.68 -4.98
CA ILE A 46 -2.61 24.06 -4.00
C ILE A 46 -3.13 22.72 -4.54
N MET A 47 -3.56 22.66 -5.80
CA MET A 47 -4.07 21.42 -6.38
C MET A 47 -2.98 20.34 -6.52
N SER A 48 -1.75 20.72 -6.86
CA SER A 48 -0.64 19.74 -6.98
C SER A 48 -0.20 19.15 -5.63
N ILE A 49 -0.57 19.77 -4.52
CA ILE A 49 -0.30 19.30 -3.15
C ILE A 49 -1.55 18.66 -2.54
N ALA A 50 -2.70 19.34 -2.60
CA ALA A 50 -3.92 18.87 -1.95
C ALA A 50 -4.49 17.60 -2.59
N ALA A 51 -4.49 17.51 -3.92
CA ALA A 51 -5.04 16.34 -4.62
C ALA A 51 -4.31 15.03 -4.27
N PRO A 52 -2.97 14.93 -4.35
CA PRO A 52 -2.27 13.71 -3.94
C PRO A 52 -2.50 13.37 -2.46
N ILE A 53 -2.55 14.37 -1.56
CA ILE A 53 -2.78 14.14 -0.14
C ILE A 53 -4.18 13.58 0.10
N LEU A 54 -5.23 14.18 -0.47
CA LEU A 54 -6.61 13.74 -0.30
C LEU A 54 -6.83 12.34 -0.86
N ILE A 55 -6.28 12.06 -2.03
CA ILE A 55 -6.41 10.76 -2.68
C ILE A 55 -5.58 9.71 -1.93
N ALA A 56 -4.36 10.04 -1.48
CA ALA A 56 -3.54 9.14 -0.68
C ALA A 56 -4.21 8.82 0.68
N ALA A 57 -4.82 9.81 1.32
CA ALA A 57 -5.59 9.61 2.55
C ALA A 57 -6.78 8.69 2.33
N PHE A 58 -7.53 8.88 1.23
CA PHE A 58 -8.64 8.02 0.86
C PHE A 58 -8.19 6.58 0.60
N PHE A 59 -7.22 6.36 -0.27
CA PHE A 59 -6.71 5.03 -0.56
C PHE A 59 -6.03 4.40 0.66
N GLY A 60 -5.28 5.19 1.43
CA GLY A 60 -4.67 4.73 2.67
C GLY A 60 -5.71 4.25 3.69
N SER A 61 -6.85 4.93 3.80
CA SER A 61 -7.96 4.48 4.67
C SER A 61 -8.63 3.21 4.12
N LEU A 62 -8.76 3.10 2.81
CA LEU A 62 -9.38 1.96 2.15
C LEU A 62 -8.52 0.69 2.27
N PHE A 63 -7.22 0.81 2.02
CA PHE A 63 -6.28 -0.32 2.05
C PHE A 63 -5.59 -0.52 3.39
N GLY A 64 -5.52 0.50 4.23
CA GLY A 64 -5.00 0.42 5.60
C GLY A 64 -5.96 -0.25 6.59
N GLY A 65 -7.25 -0.36 6.23
CA GLY A 65 -8.32 -0.92 7.06
C GLY A 65 -8.78 -2.33 6.69
N GLY A 66 -8.06 -3.09 5.87
CA GLY A 66 -8.34 -4.53 5.64
C GLY A 66 -9.63 -4.87 4.86
N GLY A 67 -10.10 -4.03 3.98
CA GLY A 67 -11.43 -4.14 3.34
C GLY A 67 -11.48 -4.56 1.86
N GLY A 68 -10.64 -5.45 1.38
CA GLY A 68 -10.80 -6.08 0.07
C GLY A 68 -10.82 -7.60 0.20
N LYS A 69 -11.83 -8.31 -0.36
CA LYS A 69 -11.81 -9.77 -0.43
C LYS A 69 -10.79 -10.18 -1.52
N PRO A 70 -9.57 -10.59 -1.20
CA PRO A 70 -8.70 -11.21 -2.18
C PRO A 70 -9.28 -12.56 -2.53
N ALA A 71 -9.50 -12.85 -3.80
CA ALA A 71 -9.88 -14.15 -4.29
C ALA A 71 -8.62 -15.05 -4.36
N ASN A 72 -8.78 -16.34 -4.05
CA ASN A 72 -7.73 -17.37 -4.19
C ASN A 72 -6.48 -17.18 -3.32
N ILE A 73 -6.65 -17.05 -2.01
CA ILE A 73 -5.52 -17.05 -1.08
C ILE A 73 -5.04 -18.50 -0.90
N ALA A 74 -3.79 -18.75 -1.28
CA ALA A 74 -3.15 -20.06 -1.05
C ALA A 74 -2.82 -20.24 0.43
N VAL A 75 -3.48 -21.19 1.10
CA VAL A 75 -3.33 -21.49 2.54
C VAL A 75 -3.05 -22.96 2.73
N ALA A 76 -2.05 -23.31 3.54
CA ALA A 76 -1.90 -24.69 4.03
C ALA A 76 -2.73 -24.88 5.31
N ILE A 77 -3.30 -26.08 5.46
CA ILE A 77 -3.91 -26.51 6.73
C ILE A 77 -3.22 -27.77 7.21
N THR A 78 -2.81 -27.75 8.48
CA THR A 78 -2.28 -28.90 9.20
C THR A 78 -3.31 -29.27 10.26
N ASP A 79 -3.92 -30.43 10.14
CA ASP A 79 -4.83 -30.98 11.15
C ASP A 79 -4.08 -31.99 12.01
N LEU A 80 -3.82 -31.63 13.28
CA LEU A 80 -3.20 -32.53 14.29
C LEU A 80 -4.24 -33.22 15.17
N ASP A 81 -5.52 -32.85 15.05
CA ASP A 81 -6.59 -33.38 15.87
C ASP A 81 -7.23 -34.62 15.26
N HIS A 82 -7.35 -34.64 13.94
CA HIS A 82 -7.98 -35.72 13.17
C HIS A 82 -9.38 -36.13 13.68
N SER A 83 -10.09 -35.20 14.33
CA SER A 83 -11.46 -35.41 14.78
C SER A 83 -12.48 -35.15 13.66
N GLU A 84 -13.69 -35.64 13.82
CA GLU A 84 -14.78 -35.34 12.89
C GLU A 84 -15.05 -33.83 12.80
N LEU A 85 -14.87 -33.09 13.88
CA LEU A 85 -15.06 -31.64 13.92
C LEU A 85 -13.94 -30.91 13.15
N SER A 86 -12.67 -31.29 13.36
CA SER A 86 -11.55 -30.68 12.63
C SER A 86 -11.64 -30.97 11.13
N ALA A 87 -12.01 -32.19 10.74
CA ALA A 87 -12.24 -32.55 9.35
C ALA A 87 -13.35 -31.73 8.69
N LYS A 88 -14.45 -31.44 9.40
CA LYS A 88 -15.52 -30.53 8.90
C LYS A 88 -15.03 -29.11 8.73
N VAL A 89 -14.22 -28.58 9.64
CA VAL A 89 -13.60 -27.25 9.52
C VAL A 89 -12.68 -27.18 8.30
N VAL A 90 -11.82 -28.18 8.09
CA VAL A 90 -10.93 -28.27 6.92
C VAL A 90 -11.76 -28.33 5.62
N ALA A 91 -12.82 -29.13 5.60
CA ALA A 91 -13.71 -29.23 4.44
C ALA A 91 -14.43 -27.90 4.15
N ALA A 92 -14.93 -27.20 5.17
CA ALA A 92 -15.57 -25.90 5.01
C ALA A 92 -14.59 -24.83 4.47
N MET A 93 -13.37 -24.79 4.99
CA MET A 93 -12.34 -23.88 4.46
C MET A 93 -11.93 -24.22 3.03
N ARG A 94 -11.91 -25.50 2.65
CA ARG A 94 -11.61 -25.94 1.27
C ARG A 94 -12.74 -25.60 0.29
N ALA A 95 -13.98 -25.57 0.75
CA ALA A 95 -15.14 -25.19 -0.05
C ALA A 95 -15.26 -23.66 -0.26
N ASP A 96 -14.52 -22.85 0.50
CA ASP A 96 -14.57 -21.39 0.38
C ASP A 96 -13.83 -20.93 -0.88
N SER A 97 -14.56 -20.22 -1.74
CA SER A 97 -14.05 -19.68 -3.00
C SER A 97 -12.95 -18.61 -2.84
N ALA A 98 -12.79 -18.02 -1.64
CA ALA A 98 -11.73 -17.06 -1.34
C ALA A 98 -10.38 -17.72 -1.03
N LEU A 99 -10.38 -19.05 -0.77
CA LEU A 99 -9.21 -19.81 -0.34
C LEU A 99 -8.85 -20.88 -1.36
N THR A 100 -7.55 -21.11 -1.53
CA THR A 100 -7.01 -22.32 -2.16
C THR A 100 -6.28 -23.12 -1.10
N VAL A 101 -6.97 -24.13 -0.56
CA VAL A 101 -6.47 -24.88 0.59
C VAL A 101 -5.66 -26.10 0.12
N SER A 102 -4.44 -26.26 0.65
CA SER A 102 -3.59 -27.43 0.55
C SER A 102 -3.35 -28.03 1.93
N GLU A 103 -3.17 -29.34 2.00
CA GLU A 103 -2.72 -30.02 3.23
C GLU A 103 -1.20 -30.09 3.24
N ALA A 104 -0.59 -29.71 4.35
CA ALA A 104 0.85 -29.77 4.55
C ALA A 104 1.17 -30.06 6.03
N SER A 105 2.37 -30.58 6.30
CA SER A 105 2.85 -30.64 7.68
C SER A 105 3.11 -29.22 8.23
N ALA A 106 3.13 -29.03 9.53
CA ALA A 106 3.40 -27.73 10.13
C ALA A 106 4.78 -27.16 9.72
N THR A 107 5.77 -28.04 9.54
CA THR A 107 7.12 -27.68 9.07
C THR A 107 7.14 -27.29 7.62
N ASP A 108 6.45 -28.03 6.74
CA ASP A 108 6.37 -27.74 5.31
C ASP A 108 5.52 -26.48 5.06
N GLY A 109 4.41 -26.32 5.79
CA GLY A 109 3.60 -25.11 5.76
C GLY A 109 4.42 -23.85 6.12
N PHE A 110 5.20 -23.91 7.18
CA PHE A 110 6.11 -22.83 7.59
C PHE A 110 7.15 -22.55 6.48
N ALA A 111 7.80 -23.58 5.93
CA ALA A 111 8.79 -23.42 4.88
C ALA A 111 8.21 -22.81 3.59
N GLN A 112 7.00 -23.22 3.20
CA GLN A 112 6.30 -22.73 2.01
C GLN A 112 5.80 -21.29 2.19
N VAL A 113 5.33 -20.90 3.40
CA VAL A 113 5.00 -19.51 3.70
C VAL A 113 6.26 -18.65 3.67
N LYS A 114 7.36 -19.12 4.26
CA LYS A 114 8.66 -18.43 4.21
C LYS A 114 9.19 -18.25 2.79
N ALA A 115 8.98 -19.25 1.91
CA ALA A 115 9.35 -19.17 0.50
C ALA A 115 8.39 -18.32 -0.35
N GLY A 116 7.25 -17.86 0.23
CA GLY A 116 6.26 -17.05 -0.48
C GLY A 116 5.34 -17.83 -1.44
N THR A 117 5.42 -19.17 -1.46
CA THR A 117 4.53 -20.04 -2.26
C THR A 117 3.14 -20.14 -1.66
N LEU A 118 3.04 -20.09 -0.34
CA LEU A 118 1.79 -19.96 0.40
C LEU A 118 1.69 -18.59 1.07
N ARG A 119 0.46 -18.14 1.27
CA ARG A 119 0.20 -16.85 1.90
C ARG A 119 0.07 -16.96 3.43
N ALA A 120 -0.47 -18.09 3.90
CA ALA A 120 -0.58 -18.42 5.32
C ALA A 120 -0.61 -19.94 5.50
N ALA A 121 -0.37 -20.39 6.74
CA ALA A 121 -0.60 -21.77 7.14
C ALA A 121 -1.34 -21.78 8.49
N VAL A 122 -2.33 -22.65 8.62
CA VAL A 122 -3.17 -22.81 9.81
C VAL A 122 -2.92 -24.20 10.39
N THR A 123 -2.59 -24.27 11.68
CA THR A 123 -2.44 -25.53 12.40
C THR A 123 -3.54 -25.69 13.43
N LEU A 124 -4.35 -26.73 13.29
CA LEU A 124 -5.35 -27.16 14.26
C LEU A 124 -4.67 -28.05 15.28
N PRO A 125 -4.64 -27.71 16.57
CA PRO A 125 -3.95 -28.49 17.60
C PRO A 125 -4.70 -29.76 17.94
N ALA A 126 -3.99 -30.77 18.47
CA ALA A 126 -4.59 -31.96 19.01
C ALA A 126 -5.56 -31.61 20.19
N GLY A 127 -6.71 -32.27 20.24
CA GLY A 127 -7.77 -31.99 21.21
C GLY A 127 -8.71 -30.84 20.82
N PHE A 128 -8.56 -30.25 19.61
CA PHE A 128 -9.40 -29.17 19.14
C PHE A 128 -10.89 -29.55 19.17
N GLY A 129 -11.28 -30.70 18.63
CA GLY A 129 -12.66 -31.14 18.57
C GLY A 129 -13.33 -31.32 19.92
N ALA A 130 -12.57 -31.84 20.91
CA ALA A 130 -13.06 -32.03 22.27
C ALA A 130 -13.20 -30.72 23.04
N GLN A 131 -12.35 -29.73 22.77
CA GLN A 131 -12.29 -28.46 23.51
C GLN A 131 -13.16 -27.35 22.90
N ALA A 132 -13.22 -27.24 21.59
CA ALA A 132 -13.89 -26.14 20.90
C ALA A 132 -15.39 -26.02 21.26
N GLY A 133 -16.11 -27.14 21.30
CA GLY A 133 -17.52 -27.15 21.71
C GLY A 133 -17.74 -26.68 23.15
N ARG A 134 -16.86 -27.03 24.06
CA ARG A 134 -16.90 -26.64 25.49
C ARG A 134 -16.47 -25.19 25.68
N ALA A 135 -15.46 -24.75 24.88
CA ALA A 135 -14.95 -23.39 24.91
C ALA A 135 -15.96 -22.36 24.44
N LEU A 136 -16.89 -22.73 23.54
CA LEU A 136 -17.99 -21.88 23.08
C LEU A 136 -18.84 -21.34 24.23
N PHE A 137 -19.04 -22.16 25.26
CA PHE A 137 -19.79 -21.79 26.47
C PHE A 137 -18.88 -21.30 27.62
N GLY A 138 -17.58 -21.17 27.39
CA GLY A 138 -16.61 -20.79 28.43
C GLY A 138 -16.32 -21.87 29.47
N ALA A 139 -16.77 -23.13 29.26
CA ALA A 139 -16.59 -24.25 30.18
C ALA A 139 -15.22 -24.92 30.10
N ALA A 140 -14.45 -24.68 29.04
CA ALA A 140 -13.10 -25.19 28.84
C ALA A 140 -12.12 -24.07 28.44
N ALA A 141 -10.81 -24.38 28.51
CA ALA A 141 -9.79 -23.54 27.94
C ALA A 141 -9.96 -23.53 26.41
N LYS A 142 -9.72 -22.38 25.76
CA LYS A 142 -9.80 -22.26 24.32
C LYS A 142 -8.62 -22.95 23.68
N PRO A 143 -8.83 -23.87 22.70
CA PRO A 143 -7.74 -24.42 21.90
C PRO A 143 -7.01 -23.29 21.17
N GLU A 144 -5.68 -23.34 21.14
CA GLU A 144 -4.84 -22.34 20.51
C GLU A 144 -4.50 -22.76 19.06
N LEU A 145 -5.12 -22.12 18.09
CA LEU A 145 -4.81 -22.33 16.67
C LEU A 145 -3.57 -21.52 16.28
N VAL A 146 -2.60 -22.16 15.65
CA VAL A 146 -1.40 -21.48 15.17
C VAL A 146 -1.62 -20.99 13.76
N LEU A 147 -1.48 -19.70 13.56
CA LEU A 147 -1.60 -19.04 12.27
C LEU A 147 -0.24 -18.52 11.85
N THR A 148 0.42 -19.24 10.93
CA THR A 148 1.70 -18.85 10.35
C THR A 148 1.45 -17.99 9.12
N TYR A 149 2.13 -16.85 9.01
CA TYR A 149 1.95 -15.91 7.92
C TYR A 149 3.27 -15.22 7.54
N ASP A 150 3.30 -14.69 6.31
CA ASP A 150 4.37 -13.81 5.86
C ASP A 150 4.06 -12.36 6.27
N PRO A 151 4.88 -11.73 7.12
CA PRO A 151 4.63 -10.36 7.59
C PRO A 151 4.63 -9.32 6.46
N SER A 152 5.28 -9.60 5.32
CA SER A 152 5.20 -8.74 4.13
C SER A 152 3.80 -8.68 3.53
N GLN A 153 2.92 -9.63 3.89
CA GLN A 153 1.56 -9.78 3.40
C GLN A 153 0.51 -9.57 4.49
N SER A 154 0.70 -8.56 5.31
CA SER A 154 -0.14 -8.27 6.47
C SER A 154 -1.65 -8.12 6.20
N MET A 155 -2.04 -7.85 4.94
CA MET A 155 -3.46 -7.83 4.53
C MET A 155 -4.10 -9.22 4.47
N VAL A 156 -3.31 -10.29 4.31
CA VAL A 156 -3.80 -11.66 4.23
C VAL A 156 -4.20 -12.19 5.63
N LEU A 157 -3.43 -11.84 6.65
CA LEU A 157 -3.64 -12.30 8.02
C LEU A 157 -5.04 -11.99 8.58
N PRO A 158 -5.55 -10.74 8.58
CA PRO A 158 -6.88 -10.44 9.08
C PRO A 158 -7.99 -11.19 8.33
N LEU A 159 -7.81 -11.39 7.01
CA LEU A 159 -8.80 -12.09 6.20
C LEU A 159 -8.82 -13.60 6.50
N VAL A 160 -7.66 -14.26 6.50
CA VAL A 160 -7.57 -15.70 6.83
C VAL A 160 -8.08 -15.94 8.25
N ARG A 161 -7.75 -15.06 9.19
CA ARG A 161 -8.27 -15.10 10.56
C ARG A 161 -9.77 -14.94 10.62
N GLY A 162 -10.34 -14.03 9.80
CA GLY A 162 -11.79 -13.79 9.73
C GLY A 162 -12.52 -15.01 9.15
N LEU A 163 -12.05 -15.57 8.04
CA LEU A 163 -12.61 -16.77 7.42
C LEU A 163 -12.47 -17.99 8.33
N LEU A 164 -11.31 -18.17 8.97
CA LEU A 164 -11.11 -19.22 9.96
C LEU A 164 -12.11 -19.11 11.11
N ALA A 165 -12.29 -17.90 11.66
CA ALA A 165 -13.23 -17.66 12.73
C ALA A 165 -14.68 -17.94 12.30
N GLN A 166 -15.05 -17.56 11.08
CA GLN A 166 -16.36 -17.83 10.53
C GLN A 166 -16.63 -19.34 10.39
N HIS A 167 -15.73 -20.06 9.72
CA HIS A 167 -15.91 -21.50 9.47
C HIS A 167 -15.84 -22.34 10.76
N VAL A 168 -14.92 -22.00 11.67
CA VAL A 168 -14.85 -22.68 12.96
C VAL A 168 -16.12 -22.41 13.79
N MET A 169 -16.58 -21.16 13.86
CA MET A 169 -17.80 -20.82 14.60
C MET A 169 -19.03 -21.54 14.03
N GLU A 170 -19.18 -21.51 12.69
CA GLU A 170 -20.28 -22.16 12.01
C GLU A 170 -20.26 -23.68 12.24
N THR A 171 -19.11 -24.34 12.03
CA THR A 171 -18.98 -25.78 12.17
C THR A 171 -19.15 -26.23 13.62
N VAL A 172 -18.57 -25.51 14.59
CA VAL A 172 -18.73 -25.80 16.01
C VAL A 172 -20.20 -25.61 16.44
N SER A 173 -20.82 -24.52 16.00
CA SER A 173 -22.24 -24.28 16.29
C SER A 173 -23.14 -25.38 15.72
N GLN A 174 -22.91 -25.76 14.45
CA GLN A 174 -23.66 -26.86 13.82
C GLN A 174 -23.46 -28.19 14.55
N SER A 175 -22.24 -28.51 14.96
CA SER A 175 -21.94 -29.75 15.69
C SER A 175 -22.57 -29.79 17.09
N VAL A 176 -22.71 -28.62 17.73
CA VAL A 176 -23.28 -28.50 19.06
C VAL A 176 -24.80 -28.43 19.02
N PHE A 177 -25.40 -27.67 18.09
CA PHE A 177 -26.84 -27.43 18.01
C PHE A 177 -27.56 -28.28 16.97
N GLY A 178 -26.86 -28.96 16.06
CA GLY A 178 -27.41 -29.67 14.89
C GLY A 178 -27.96 -31.09 15.12
N GLY A 179 -28.18 -31.51 16.37
CA GLY A 179 -28.74 -32.84 16.69
C GLY A 179 -28.55 -33.20 18.16
N ALA A 180 -28.83 -34.46 18.54
CA ALA A 180 -28.57 -34.99 19.90
C ALA A 180 -27.07 -35.08 20.13
N SER A 181 -26.42 -33.93 20.33
CA SER A 181 -24.99 -33.84 20.53
C SER A 181 -24.60 -34.34 21.92
N PRO A 182 -23.72 -35.33 22.02
CA PRO A 182 -23.20 -35.80 23.33
C PRO A 182 -22.50 -34.65 24.07
N VAL A 183 -22.04 -33.62 23.37
CA VAL A 183 -21.41 -32.43 23.98
C VAL A 183 -22.41 -31.63 24.84
N ILE A 184 -23.67 -31.50 24.40
CA ILE A 184 -24.71 -30.81 25.22
C ILE A 184 -25.06 -31.62 26.45
N ALA A 185 -25.17 -32.94 26.35
CA ALA A 185 -25.43 -33.81 27.50
C ALA A 185 -24.29 -33.73 28.53
N ASP A 186 -23.06 -33.78 28.05
CA ASP A 186 -21.85 -33.63 28.87
C ASP A 186 -21.72 -32.25 29.55
N LEU A 187 -22.00 -31.19 28.79
CA LEU A 187 -21.99 -29.81 29.31
C LEU A 187 -23.09 -29.60 30.37
N ARG A 188 -24.29 -30.15 30.12
CA ARG A 188 -25.39 -30.12 31.10
C ARG A 188 -25.01 -30.76 32.42
N ALA A 189 -24.21 -31.84 32.38
CA ALA A 189 -23.71 -32.52 33.58
C ALA A 189 -22.58 -31.76 34.30
N GLN A 190 -21.71 -31.07 33.53
CA GLN A 190 -20.49 -30.43 34.05
C GLN A 190 -20.65 -28.95 34.43
N VAL A 191 -21.53 -28.20 33.73
CA VAL A 191 -21.73 -26.74 33.97
C VAL A 191 -22.13 -26.40 35.38
N PRO A 192 -22.99 -27.17 36.08
CA PRO A 192 -23.33 -26.87 37.49
C PRO A 192 -22.12 -26.87 38.41
N ASN A 193 -21.13 -27.72 38.12
CA ASN A 193 -19.93 -27.93 38.94
C ASN A 193 -18.70 -27.14 38.46
N SER A 194 -18.84 -26.32 37.43
CA SER A 194 -17.73 -25.57 36.83
C SER A 194 -17.31 -24.38 37.70
N ALA A 195 -16.09 -24.45 38.28
CA ALA A 195 -15.52 -23.35 39.05
C ALA A 195 -15.13 -22.12 38.18
N ARG A 196 -15.07 -22.27 36.86
CA ARG A 196 -14.69 -21.21 35.92
C ARG A 196 -15.82 -20.27 35.55
N LEU A 197 -17.07 -20.63 35.85
CA LEU A 197 -18.26 -19.84 35.50
C LEU A 197 -18.85 -19.14 36.74
N PRO A 198 -19.21 -17.84 36.65
CA PRO A 198 -19.99 -17.17 37.66
C PRO A 198 -21.36 -17.87 37.90
N VAL A 199 -21.86 -17.80 39.13
CA VAL A 199 -23.08 -18.53 39.54
C VAL A 199 -24.27 -18.19 38.64
N ASP A 200 -24.45 -16.91 38.33
CA ASP A 200 -25.56 -16.43 37.48
C ASP A 200 -25.46 -16.98 36.05
N ARG A 201 -24.24 -17.10 35.49
CA ARG A 201 -24.03 -17.71 34.20
C ARG A 201 -24.27 -19.21 34.17
N ARG A 202 -23.96 -19.92 35.26
CA ARG A 202 -24.24 -21.35 35.34
C ARG A 202 -25.75 -21.61 35.26
N ALA A 203 -26.53 -20.87 36.05
CA ALA A 203 -27.98 -20.99 36.03
C ALA A 203 -28.59 -20.66 34.63
N ALA A 204 -28.14 -19.60 33.98
CA ALA A 204 -28.59 -19.23 32.66
C ALA A 204 -28.25 -20.28 31.59
N LEU A 205 -27.04 -20.88 31.65
CA LEU A 205 -26.61 -21.95 30.73
C LEU A 205 -27.41 -23.24 30.94
N VAL A 206 -27.66 -23.63 32.18
CA VAL A 206 -28.51 -24.82 32.47
C VAL A 206 -29.91 -24.61 31.94
N ALA A 207 -30.56 -23.45 32.17
CA ALA A 207 -31.87 -23.14 31.64
C ALA A 207 -31.88 -23.14 30.09
N MET A 208 -30.84 -22.66 29.45
CA MET A 208 -30.67 -22.71 28.00
C MET A 208 -30.55 -24.15 27.50
N PHE A 209 -29.75 -25.01 28.12
CA PHE A 209 -29.63 -26.42 27.74
C PHE A 209 -30.95 -27.18 27.94
N ASP A 210 -31.70 -26.85 28.97
CA ASP A 210 -33.03 -27.42 29.19
C ASP A 210 -34.05 -26.99 28.09
N SER A 211 -33.98 -25.74 27.65
CA SER A 211 -34.80 -25.26 26.56
C SER A 211 -34.43 -25.89 25.23
N ILE A 212 -33.13 -26.09 24.94
CA ILE A 212 -32.66 -26.77 23.73
C ILE A 212 -33.10 -28.23 23.73
N ALA A 213 -32.96 -28.93 24.84
CA ALA A 213 -33.39 -30.31 25.00
C ALA A 213 -34.92 -30.44 24.82
N ALA A 214 -35.69 -29.51 25.30
CA ALA A 214 -37.16 -29.47 25.12
C ALA A 214 -37.54 -29.27 23.67
N VAL A 215 -36.82 -28.44 22.90
CA VAL A 215 -37.04 -28.22 21.46
C VAL A 215 -36.66 -29.48 20.66
N GLN A 216 -35.50 -30.10 20.97
CA GLN A 216 -35.04 -31.34 20.32
C GLN A 216 -36.01 -32.50 20.55
N ASN A 217 -36.50 -32.68 21.79
CA ASN A 217 -37.50 -33.72 22.10
C ASN A 217 -38.85 -33.49 21.41
N ARG A 218 -39.28 -32.22 21.21
CA ARG A 218 -40.44 -31.90 20.40
C ARG A 218 -40.25 -32.19 18.92
N ALA A 219 -39.06 -31.86 18.35
CA ALA A 219 -38.73 -32.19 16.98
C ALA A 219 -38.71 -33.68 16.74
N ALA A 220 -38.19 -34.48 17.69
CA ALA A 220 -38.17 -35.95 17.62
C ALA A 220 -39.58 -36.58 17.74
N SER A 221 -40.55 -35.88 18.41
CA SER A 221 -41.93 -36.31 18.54
C SER A 221 -42.88 -35.83 17.41
N GLY A 222 -42.35 -35.21 16.35
CA GLY A 222 -43.11 -34.88 15.12
C GLY A 222 -44.08 -33.69 15.32
N VAL A 223 -44.03 -32.92 16.40
CA VAL A 223 -44.90 -31.76 16.67
C VAL A 223 -44.22 -30.54 16.05
N ALA A 224 -44.90 -29.92 15.07
CA ALA A 224 -44.40 -28.72 14.39
C ALA A 224 -44.10 -27.58 15.38
N ALA A 225 -42.91 -27.00 15.30
CA ALA A 225 -42.46 -25.90 16.13
C ALA A 225 -43.24 -24.63 15.81
N ALA A 226 -43.85 -24.00 16.82
CA ALA A 226 -44.45 -22.65 16.67
C ALA A 226 -43.31 -21.60 16.41
N PRO A 227 -43.56 -20.60 15.52
CA PRO A 227 -42.54 -19.64 15.07
C PRO A 227 -42.09 -18.62 16.12
N GLY A 228 -42.12 -18.91 17.40
CA GLY A 228 -41.75 -17.99 18.48
C GLY A 228 -40.62 -18.50 19.41
N ALA A 229 -40.30 -19.77 19.39
CA ALA A 229 -39.36 -20.37 20.38
C ALA A 229 -37.88 -20.05 20.15
N ALA A 230 -37.49 -19.74 18.91
CA ALA A 230 -36.08 -19.39 18.57
C ALA A 230 -35.73 -17.95 19.01
N SER A 231 -36.69 -17.06 19.16
CA SER A 231 -36.44 -15.66 19.54
C SER A 231 -36.19 -15.46 21.02
N ALA A 232 -36.68 -16.37 21.89
CA ALA A 232 -36.49 -16.29 23.33
C ALA A 232 -35.12 -16.76 23.82
N ALA A 233 -34.46 -17.60 23.04
CA ALA A 233 -33.09 -18.04 23.34
C ALA A 233 -32.02 -16.96 23.03
N ALA A 234 -32.34 -16.02 22.15
CA ALA A 234 -31.42 -14.94 21.74
C ALA A 234 -31.41 -13.75 22.71
N SER A 235 -32.42 -13.60 23.56
CA SER A 235 -32.59 -12.47 24.50
C SER A 235 -32.00 -12.74 25.92
N GLY A 236 -31.67 -13.97 26.25
CA GLY A 236 -30.94 -14.29 27.49
C GLY A 236 -29.45 -14.12 27.26
N GLY A 237 -28.82 -13.13 27.88
CA GLY A 237 -27.41 -12.70 27.78
C GLY A 237 -26.29 -13.74 27.97
N ALA A 238 -26.43 -14.92 27.38
CA ALA A 238 -25.35 -15.88 27.21
C ALA A 238 -24.43 -15.42 26.06
N ALA A 239 -23.46 -14.58 26.40
CA ALA A 239 -22.44 -14.15 25.43
C ALA A 239 -21.65 -15.37 24.95
N PHE A 240 -21.96 -15.86 23.77
CA PHE A 240 -21.11 -16.84 23.08
C PHE A 240 -19.72 -16.24 22.87
N SER A 241 -18.69 -16.97 23.31
CA SER A 241 -17.33 -16.56 23.07
C SER A 241 -16.75 -17.31 21.85
N VAL A 242 -15.85 -16.67 21.12
CA VAL A 242 -15.11 -17.36 20.05
C VAL A 242 -14.49 -18.64 20.66
N PRO A 243 -14.75 -19.84 20.08
CA PRO A 243 -14.40 -21.12 20.68
C PRO A 243 -12.91 -21.49 20.64
N PHE A 244 -12.06 -20.59 20.20
CA PHE A 244 -10.60 -20.77 20.09
C PHE A 244 -9.86 -19.46 20.34
N SER A 245 -8.56 -19.55 20.54
CA SER A 245 -7.60 -18.45 20.46
C SER A 245 -6.66 -18.65 19.27
N THR A 246 -6.09 -17.58 18.76
CA THR A 246 -5.10 -17.65 17.69
C THR A 246 -3.75 -17.21 18.21
N ARG A 247 -2.70 -17.99 17.92
CA ARG A 247 -1.32 -17.59 18.06
C ARG A 247 -0.74 -17.33 16.68
N GLU A 248 -0.31 -16.11 16.48
CA GLU A 248 0.27 -15.67 15.23
C GLU A 248 1.79 -15.94 15.25
N VAL A 249 2.29 -16.64 14.21
CA VAL A 249 3.70 -16.97 14.04
C VAL A 249 4.17 -16.43 12.71
N GLU A 250 5.22 -15.62 12.74
CA GLU A 250 5.81 -15.05 11.54
C GLU A 250 6.78 -16.04 10.89
N ALA A 251 6.62 -16.31 9.61
CA ALA A 251 7.49 -17.17 8.83
C ALA A 251 8.69 -16.41 8.18
N GLY A 252 8.95 -15.18 8.60
CA GLY A 252 10.02 -14.33 8.07
C GLY A 252 11.24 -14.28 8.98
N ALA A 253 12.44 -14.14 8.40
CA ALA A 253 13.70 -13.90 9.10
C ALA A 253 13.88 -12.44 9.57
N THR A 254 12.88 -11.57 9.36
CA THR A 254 12.94 -10.15 9.68
C THR A 254 11.81 -9.77 10.64
N PRO A 255 12.02 -8.87 11.61
CA PRO A 255 10.98 -8.39 12.50
C PRO A 255 9.76 -7.90 11.72
N ALA A 256 8.56 -8.19 12.24
CA ALA A 256 7.28 -7.90 11.59
C ALA A 256 7.18 -6.48 11.04
N LEU A 257 7.32 -6.35 9.75
CA LEU A 257 7.06 -5.12 9.04
C LEU A 257 5.57 -5.07 8.69
N HIS A 258 4.79 -4.42 9.54
CA HIS A 258 3.37 -4.23 9.27
C HIS A 258 3.20 -3.37 8.02
N TYR A 259 2.48 -3.89 7.02
CA TYR A 259 2.12 -3.11 5.83
C TYR A 259 1.42 -1.81 6.25
N ASN A 260 2.01 -0.70 5.87
CA ASN A 260 1.43 0.61 6.12
C ASN A 260 0.76 1.14 4.84
N GLY A 261 -0.56 0.94 4.75
CA GLY A 261 -1.35 1.37 3.59
C GLY A 261 -1.27 2.87 3.32
N TYR A 262 -1.11 3.69 4.35
CA TYR A 262 -0.87 5.12 4.17
C TYR A 262 0.50 5.39 3.56
N ALA A 263 1.56 4.75 4.05
CA ALA A 263 2.91 4.94 3.51
C ALA A 263 2.95 4.59 2.01
N HIS A 264 2.38 3.44 1.62
CA HIS A 264 2.27 3.03 0.22
C HIS A 264 1.41 4.00 -0.62
N SER A 265 0.24 4.42 -0.10
CA SER A 265 -0.64 5.34 -0.82
C SER A 265 -0.02 6.71 -1.03
N PHE A 266 0.71 7.24 -0.04
CA PHE A 266 1.45 8.49 -0.19
C PHE A 266 2.61 8.36 -1.18
N ALA A 267 3.31 7.21 -1.21
CA ALA A 267 4.32 6.91 -2.22
C ALA A 267 3.70 6.87 -3.63
N GLY A 268 2.64 6.09 -3.82
CA GLY A 268 1.97 5.92 -5.11
C GLY A 268 1.34 7.20 -5.65
N MET A 269 0.57 7.91 -4.82
CA MET A 269 -0.05 9.18 -5.23
C MET A 269 0.99 10.28 -5.42
N GLY A 270 2.02 10.33 -4.58
CA GLY A 270 3.15 11.23 -4.75
C GLY A 270 3.83 11.03 -6.12
N VAL A 271 4.17 9.80 -6.44
CA VAL A 271 4.75 9.43 -7.74
C VAL A 271 3.84 9.83 -8.92
N GLN A 272 2.54 9.55 -8.82
CA GLN A 272 1.57 9.89 -9.87
C GLN A 272 1.48 11.39 -10.13
N PHE A 273 1.24 12.18 -9.09
CA PHE A 273 1.01 13.61 -9.27
C PHE A 273 2.29 14.38 -9.62
N ILE A 274 3.43 13.93 -9.15
CA ILE A 274 4.73 14.48 -9.55
C ILE A 274 4.99 14.19 -11.04
N LEU A 275 4.67 12.99 -11.52
CA LEU A 275 4.82 12.67 -12.94
C LEU A 275 3.87 13.50 -13.82
N LEU A 276 2.62 13.70 -13.38
CA LEU A 276 1.67 14.60 -14.04
C LEU A 276 2.15 16.05 -14.05
N MET A 277 2.79 16.51 -12.98
CA MET A 277 3.43 17.84 -12.95
C MET A 277 4.54 17.94 -14.01
N GLY A 278 5.32 16.88 -14.22
CA GLY A 278 6.31 16.81 -15.32
C GLY A 278 5.66 16.96 -16.69
N VAL A 279 4.47 16.36 -16.89
CA VAL A 279 3.66 16.54 -18.12
C VAL A 279 3.19 17.98 -18.29
N ASP A 280 2.72 18.62 -17.22
CA ASP A 280 2.28 20.03 -17.29
C ASP A 280 3.44 20.97 -17.65
N MET A 281 4.65 20.70 -17.14
CA MET A 281 5.85 21.45 -17.53
C MET A 281 6.23 21.21 -19.02
N ALA A 282 6.06 19.99 -19.52
CA ALA A 282 6.25 19.67 -20.94
C ALA A 282 5.26 20.43 -21.84
N VAL A 283 3.99 20.42 -21.47
CA VAL A 283 2.94 21.18 -22.18
C VAL A 283 3.22 22.69 -22.14
N GLY A 284 3.70 23.21 -21.01
CA GLY A 284 4.16 24.59 -20.87
C GLY A 284 5.29 24.94 -21.84
N LEU A 285 6.23 24.02 -22.06
CA LEU A 285 7.31 24.21 -23.04
C LEU A 285 6.79 24.26 -24.49
N LEU A 286 5.87 23.35 -24.84
CA LEU A 286 5.22 23.35 -26.13
C LEU A 286 4.39 24.63 -26.37
N MET A 287 3.71 25.13 -25.36
CA MET A 287 2.98 26.40 -25.42
C MET A 287 3.92 27.58 -25.68
N MET A 288 5.09 27.61 -25.01
CA MET A 288 6.10 28.65 -25.27
C MET A 288 6.66 28.59 -26.71
N ARG A 289 6.81 27.38 -27.27
CA ARG A 289 7.16 27.22 -28.72
C ARG A 289 6.06 27.82 -29.59
N ARG A 290 4.80 27.43 -29.36
CA ARG A 290 3.64 27.93 -30.14
C ARG A 290 3.47 29.45 -30.09
N LEU A 291 3.75 30.08 -28.94
CA LEU A 291 3.69 31.54 -28.76
C LEU A 291 4.93 32.27 -29.30
N GLY A 292 5.89 31.59 -29.90
CA GLY A 292 7.12 32.19 -30.44
C GLY A 292 8.12 32.67 -29.38
N LEU A 293 7.82 32.47 -28.09
CA LEU A 293 8.70 32.88 -26.97
C LEU A 293 10.02 32.08 -27.01
N TRP A 294 10.00 30.89 -27.58
CA TRP A 294 11.19 30.07 -27.75
C TRP A 294 12.20 30.71 -28.69
N LYS A 295 11.75 31.36 -29.79
CA LYS A 295 12.62 32.09 -30.72
C LYS A 295 13.35 33.25 -30.04
N ARG A 296 12.66 33.96 -29.12
CA ARG A 296 13.28 35.02 -28.33
C ARG A 296 14.34 34.50 -27.34
N LEU A 297 14.09 33.35 -26.70
CA LEU A 297 15.07 32.72 -25.83
C LEU A 297 16.32 32.24 -26.58
N ARG A 298 16.16 31.79 -27.83
CA ARG A 298 17.28 31.40 -28.70
C ARG A 298 18.14 32.58 -29.17
N ALA A 299 17.55 33.76 -29.29
CA ALA A 299 18.30 34.99 -29.65
C ALA A 299 19.24 35.43 -28.50
N ALA A 300 19.05 34.96 -27.28
CA ALA A 300 19.98 35.17 -26.19
C ALA A 300 21.24 34.30 -26.40
N PRO A 301 22.42 34.75 -25.95
CA PRO A 301 23.69 34.01 -26.08
C PRO A 301 23.78 32.83 -25.09
N LEU A 302 22.80 31.91 -25.16
CA LEU A 302 22.66 30.75 -24.29
C LEU A 302 22.89 29.46 -25.08
N SER A 303 23.61 28.51 -24.49
CA SER A 303 23.76 27.18 -25.08
C SER A 303 22.48 26.37 -24.92
N ARG A 304 22.28 25.42 -25.86
CA ARG A 304 21.15 24.45 -25.79
C ARG A 304 21.15 23.68 -24.48
N ALA A 305 22.33 23.23 -24.02
CA ALA A 305 22.51 22.53 -22.77
C ALA A 305 22.10 23.40 -21.56
N THR A 306 22.40 24.69 -21.56
CA THR A 306 21.99 25.63 -20.50
C THR A 306 20.48 25.77 -20.45
N LEU A 307 19.81 25.89 -21.62
CA LEU A 307 18.35 26.03 -21.69
C LEU A 307 17.62 24.74 -21.23
N LEU A 308 18.01 23.58 -21.75
CA LEU A 308 17.38 22.31 -21.38
C LEU A 308 17.76 21.86 -19.97
N GLY A 309 19.01 22.02 -19.59
CA GLY A 309 19.47 21.70 -18.24
C GLY A 309 18.80 22.54 -17.16
N SER A 310 18.57 23.84 -17.40
CA SER A 310 17.82 24.68 -16.47
C SER A 310 16.39 24.20 -16.29
N ARG A 311 15.74 23.66 -17.32
CA ARG A 311 14.39 23.09 -17.23
C ARG A 311 14.35 21.80 -16.41
N ILE A 312 15.34 20.91 -16.61
CA ILE A 312 15.45 19.69 -15.82
C ILE A 312 15.64 20.04 -14.34
N VAL A 313 16.56 20.94 -14.04
CA VAL A 313 16.82 21.34 -12.64
C VAL A 313 15.63 22.04 -12.01
N SER A 314 14.96 22.95 -12.73
CA SER A 314 13.74 23.61 -12.25
C SER A 314 12.64 22.61 -11.92
N CYS A 315 12.37 21.67 -12.86
CA CYS A 315 11.37 20.64 -12.67
C CYS A 315 11.69 19.74 -11.48
N ALA A 316 12.94 19.27 -11.39
CA ALA A 316 13.37 18.42 -10.28
C ALA A 316 13.28 19.13 -8.93
N LEU A 317 13.67 20.42 -8.83
CA LEU A 317 13.54 21.19 -7.60
C LEU A 317 12.07 21.38 -7.19
N ILE A 318 11.18 21.69 -8.14
CA ILE A 318 9.74 21.80 -7.87
C ILE A 318 9.20 20.46 -7.39
N ALA A 319 9.57 19.35 -8.05
CA ALA A 319 9.18 18.01 -7.66
C ALA A 319 9.61 17.68 -6.22
N LEU A 320 10.85 17.99 -5.86
CA LEU A 320 11.36 17.77 -4.51
C LEU A 320 10.63 18.60 -3.46
N ILE A 321 10.33 19.87 -3.77
CA ILE A 321 9.58 20.73 -2.84
C ILE A 321 8.17 20.19 -2.64
N VAL A 322 7.47 19.78 -3.71
CA VAL A 322 6.13 19.21 -3.63
C VAL A 322 6.15 17.89 -2.85
N PHE A 323 7.12 17.00 -3.12
CA PHE A 323 7.30 15.78 -2.32
C PHE A 323 7.55 16.08 -0.85
N ALA A 324 8.44 17.04 -0.55
CA ALA A 324 8.72 17.39 0.83
C ALA A 324 7.46 17.83 1.57
N VAL A 325 6.57 18.61 0.93
CA VAL A 325 5.30 19.02 1.53
C VAL A 325 4.34 17.84 1.69
N ILE A 326 4.20 16.99 0.67
CA ILE A 326 3.34 15.79 0.73
C ILE A 326 3.78 14.88 1.89
N TYR A 327 5.08 14.58 1.98
CA TYR A 327 5.60 13.73 3.05
C TYR A 327 5.60 14.41 4.42
N ALA A 328 5.78 15.73 4.50
CA ALA A 328 5.60 16.45 5.76
C ALA A 328 4.18 16.26 6.32
N VAL A 329 3.16 16.31 5.46
CA VAL A 329 1.77 16.03 5.84
C VAL A 329 1.59 14.54 6.21
N ALA A 330 2.18 13.62 5.45
CA ALA A 330 2.13 12.18 5.73
C ALA A 330 2.72 11.85 7.11
N PHE A 331 3.84 12.47 7.47
CA PHE A 331 4.51 12.28 8.76
C PHE A 331 3.71 12.92 9.91
N ALA A 332 3.17 14.13 9.70
CA ALA A 332 2.48 14.87 10.76
C ALA A 332 1.10 14.28 11.10
N PHE A 333 0.32 13.90 10.09
CA PHE A 333 -1.10 13.56 10.26
C PHE A 333 -1.41 12.08 10.11
N PHE A 334 -0.63 11.34 9.29
CA PHE A 334 -0.94 9.94 8.95
C PHE A 334 0.02 8.94 9.58
N LYS A 335 0.91 9.41 10.48
CA LYS A 335 1.87 8.57 11.21
C LYS A 335 2.76 7.72 10.28
N VAL A 336 2.95 8.15 9.04
CA VAL A 336 3.94 7.55 8.15
C VAL A 336 5.32 7.83 8.76
N ARG A 337 6.23 6.88 8.69
CA ARG A 337 7.61 7.02 9.19
C ARG A 337 8.60 6.54 8.15
N VAL A 338 9.81 7.03 8.24
CA VAL A 338 10.97 6.49 7.53
C VAL A 338 11.66 5.53 8.50
N ASP A 339 11.19 4.27 8.52
CA ASP A 339 11.72 3.24 9.42
C ASP A 339 13.04 2.67 8.90
N GLY A 340 13.37 2.92 7.61
CA GLY A 340 14.62 2.55 6.97
C GLY A 340 15.64 3.68 6.92
N SER A 341 16.48 3.68 5.88
CA SER A 341 17.52 4.70 5.70
C SER A 341 16.95 6.03 5.22
N ALA A 342 17.10 7.10 6.03
CA ALA A 342 16.72 8.46 5.63
C ALA A 342 17.53 8.97 4.42
N LEU A 343 18.81 8.57 4.31
CA LEU A 343 19.64 8.89 3.15
C LEU A 343 19.15 8.16 1.90
N GLY A 344 18.77 6.87 2.04
CA GLY A 344 18.17 6.09 0.97
C GLY A 344 16.84 6.70 0.50
N PHE A 345 15.99 7.15 1.43
CA PHE A 345 14.74 7.84 1.13
C PHE A 345 14.98 9.12 0.32
N ALA A 346 15.90 9.97 0.76
CA ALA A 346 16.27 11.20 0.03
C ALA A 346 16.84 10.89 -1.36
N ALA A 347 17.67 9.86 -1.50
CA ALA A 347 18.24 9.44 -2.78
C ALA A 347 17.16 8.97 -3.77
N VAL A 348 16.16 8.21 -3.31
CA VAL A 348 15.02 7.77 -4.12
C VAL A 348 14.19 8.97 -4.58
N LEU A 349 13.90 9.93 -3.70
CA LEU A 349 13.17 11.16 -4.06
C LEU A 349 13.92 11.98 -5.11
N ILE A 350 15.23 12.15 -4.97
CA ILE A 350 16.06 12.90 -5.91
C ILE A 350 16.10 12.18 -7.27
N ALA A 351 16.33 10.87 -7.27
CA ALA A 351 16.37 10.08 -8.50
C ALA A 351 15.02 10.14 -9.25
N PHE A 352 13.91 10.05 -8.54
CA PHE A 352 12.59 10.16 -9.14
C PHE A 352 12.26 11.58 -9.63
N ALA A 353 12.69 12.62 -8.92
CA ALA A 353 12.55 14.01 -9.37
C ALA A 353 13.30 14.26 -10.70
N LEU A 354 14.50 13.71 -10.84
CA LEU A 354 15.28 13.77 -12.08
C LEU A 354 14.62 12.95 -13.20
N LEU A 355 14.10 11.76 -12.88
CA LEU A 355 13.34 10.94 -13.81
C LEU A 355 12.11 11.69 -14.35
N THR A 356 11.34 12.31 -13.48
CA THR A 356 10.16 13.12 -13.85
C THR A 356 10.54 14.27 -14.77
N ALA A 357 11.62 14.99 -14.46
CA ALA A 357 12.07 16.10 -15.26
C ALA A 357 12.52 15.66 -16.66
N SER A 358 13.24 14.54 -16.77
CA SER A 358 13.67 13.99 -18.08
C SER A 358 12.50 13.39 -18.86
N PHE A 359 11.54 12.74 -18.18
CA PHE A 359 10.30 12.28 -18.79
C PHE A 359 9.49 13.45 -19.38
N GLY A 360 9.29 14.54 -18.61
CA GLY A 360 8.64 15.75 -19.10
C GLY A 360 9.35 16.34 -20.33
N LEU A 361 10.68 16.37 -20.32
CA LEU A 361 11.45 16.85 -21.48
C LEU A 361 11.27 15.94 -22.70
N LEU A 362 11.24 14.62 -22.53
CA LEU A 362 10.96 13.65 -23.58
C LEU A 362 9.56 13.85 -24.17
N VAL A 363 8.55 14.02 -23.31
CA VAL A 363 7.18 14.33 -23.73
C VAL A 363 7.12 15.61 -24.58
N ALA A 364 7.86 16.65 -24.16
CA ALA A 364 7.94 17.90 -24.93
C ALA A 364 8.67 17.74 -26.27
N ALA A 365 9.68 16.84 -26.33
CA ALA A 365 10.44 16.58 -27.56
C ALA A 365 9.64 15.77 -28.59
N LEU A 366 8.79 14.86 -28.14
CA LEU A 366 7.93 14.03 -28.99
C LEU A 366 6.60 14.72 -29.36
N GLY A 367 6.20 15.71 -28.57
CA GLY A 367 4.92 16.40 -28.73
C GLY A 367 4.88 17.36 -29.91
N LYS A 368 3.81 17.29 -30.72
CA LYS A 368 3.56 18.22 -31.83
C LYS A 368 2.66 19.40 -31.43
N THR A 369 1.56 19.11 -30.73
CA THR A 369 0.63 20.14 -30.25
C THR A 369 0.43 20.00 -28.74
N PRO A 370 0.27 21.10 -27.98
CA PRO A 370 0.08 21.05 -26.53
C PRO A 370 -1.11 20.17 -26.13
N GLU A 371 -2.22 20.26 -26.86
CA GLU A 371 -3.48 19.59 -26.54
C GLU A 371 -3.38 18.07 -26.72
N ALA A 372 -2.92 17.61 -27.88
CA ALA A 372 -2.75 16.18 -28.17
C ALA A 372 -1.69 15.55 -27.29
N THR A 373 -0.58 16.27 -27.07
CA THR A 373 0.52 15.81 -26.20
C THR A 373 0.05 15.65 -24.77
N ARG A 374 -0.75 16.57 -24.24
CA ARG A 374 -1.30 16.50 -22.90
C ARG A 374 -2.13 15.22 -22.69
N GLY A 375 -3.08 14.95 -23.61
CA GLY A 375 -3.94 13.78 -23.52
C GLY A 375 -3.15 12.46 -23.54
N LEU A 376 -2.23 12.33 -24.51
CA LEU A 376 -1.41 11.13 -24.63
C LEU A 376 -0.45 10.95 -23.43
N ALA A 377 0.16 12.03 -22.95
CA ALA A 377 1.07 11.97 -21.83
C ALA A 377 0.36 11.64 -20.51
N ILE A 378 -0.86 12.13 -20.29
CA ILE A 378 -1.69 11.73 -19.15
C ILE A 378 -1.99 10.23 -19.20
N LEU A 379 -2.43 9.71 -20.37
CA LEU A 379 -2.68 8.28 -20.55
C LEU A 379 -1.43 7.45 -20.28
N ALA A 380 -0.29 7.84 -20.86
CA ALA A 380 0.99 7.17 -20.62
C ALA A 380 1.37 7.19 -19.13
N THR A 381 1.21 8.33 -18.46
CA THR A 381 1.47 8.46 -17.02
C THR A 381 0.58 7.52 -16.19
N LEU A 382 -0.73 7.46 -16.48
CA LEU A 382 -1.64 6.58 -15.75
C LEU A 382 -1.28 5.11 -15.95
N LEU A 383 -0.91 4.70 -17.16
CA LEU A 383 -0.45 3.34 -17.44
C LEU A 383 0.85 3.03 -16.68
N LEU A 384 1.85 3.92 -16.72
CA LEU A 384 3.11 3.75 -16.00
C LEU A 384 2.89 3.61 -14.49
N VAL A 385 2.02 4.44 -13.93
CA VAL A 385 1.72 4.46 -12.49
C VAL A 385 0.95 3.22 -12.07
N MET A 386 -0.05 2.79 -12.86
CA MET A 386 -0.82 1.58 -12.59
C MET A 386 0.07 0.33 -12.65
N LEU A 387 0.86 0.18 -13.73
CA LEU A 387 1.80 -0.93 -13.89
C LEU A 387 2.94 -0.88 -12.87
N GLY A 388 3.30 0.31 -12.41
CA GLY A 388 4.29 0.52 -11.36
C GLY A 388 3.84 0.11 -9.96
N GLY A 389 2.55 -0.19 -9.77
CA GLY A 389 2.04 -0.63 -8.48
C GLY A 389 1.61 0.49 -7.54
N ALA A 390 1.36 1.72 -8.03
CA ALA A 390 1.02 2.86 -7.18
C ALA A 390 -0.39 2.79 -6.57
N TRP A 391 -1.34 2.18 -7.26
CA TRP A 391 -2.72 2.05 -6.81
C TRP A 391 -2.95 0.75 -6.06
N VAL A 392 -2.31 -0.32 -6.53
CA VAL A 392 -2.36 -1.65 -5.94
C VAL A 392 -0.92 -2.11 -5.78
N PRO A 393 -0.51 -2.51 -4.57
CA PRO A 393 0.85 -2.97 -4.34
C PRO A 393 1.27 -4.07 -5.31
N SER A 394 2.46 -3.96 -5.84
CA SER A 394 2.97 -4.85 -6.88
C SER A 394 3.10 -6.32 -6.47
N PHE A 395 3.20 -6.61 -5.18
CA PHE A 395 3.23 -7.99 -4.67
C PHE A 395 1.87 -8.71 -4.80
N ILE A 396 0.77 -7.97 -5.06
CA ILE A 396 -0.57 -8.55 -5.33
C ILE A 396 -0.72 -8.93 -6.81
N PHE A 397 0.15 -8.44 -7.70
CA PHE A 397 0.08 -8.72 -9.13
C PHE A 397 0.29 -10.21 -9.44
N PRO A 398 -0.33 -10.74 -10.52
CA PRO A 398 0.04 -12.05 -11.06
C PRO A 398 1.53 -12.10 -11.43
N ALA A 399 2.16 -13.27 -11.37
CA ALA A 399 3.62 -13.42 -11.56
C ALA A 399 4.14 -12.84 -12.88
N TRP A 400 3.40 -13.00 -13.98
CA TRP A 400 3.77 -12.42 -15.27
C TRP A 400 3.78 -10.89 -15.25
N LEU A 401 2.84 -10.26 -14.53
CA LEU A 401 2.75 -8.81 -14.42
C LEU A 401 3.81 -8.26 -13.46
N GLN A 402 4.16 -8.99 -12.41
CA GLN A 402 5.29 -8.64 -11.54
C GLN A 402 6.59 -8.55 -12.34
N THR A 403 6.85 -9.52 -13.23
CA THR A 403 8.04 -9.52 -14.10
C THR A 403 7.97 -8.37 -15.13
N ALA A 404 6.83 -8.18 -15.79
CA ALA A 404 6.63 -7.11 -16.77
C ALA A 404 6.79 -5.71 -16.15
N SER A 405 6.34 -5.52 -14.91
CA SER A 405 6.43 -4.23 -14.22
C SER A 405 7.86 -3.79 -13.89
N LEU A 406 8.83 -4.71 -13.88
CA LEU A 406 10.26 -4.37 -13.69
C LEU A 406 10.82 -3.47 -14.80
N PHE A 407 10.21 -3.48 -15.98
CA PHE A 407 10.57 -2.57 -17.08
C PHE A 407 9.91 -1.19 -16.97
N VAL A 408 9.13 -0.95 -15.92
CA VAL A 408 8.41 0.30 -15.70
C VAL A 408 9.14 1.14 -14.66
N PRO A 409 9.59 2.37 -14.98
CA PRO A 409 10.40 3.17 -14.07
C PRO A 409 9.70 3.57 -12.77
N THR A 410 8.38 3.74 -12.78
CA THR A 410 7.58 4.07 -11.60
C THR A 410 7.55 2.94 -10.57
N ARG A 411 7.71 1.67 -10.99
CA ARG A 411 7.85 0.51 -10.11
C ARG A 411 9.00 0.69 -9.13
N TRP A 412 10.16 1.10 -9.64
CA TRP A 412 11.36 1.28 -8.85
C TRP A 412 11.25 2.46 -7.88
N ALA A 413 10.52 3.52 -8.27
CA ALA A 413 10.24 4.64 -7.38
C ALA A 413 9.38 4.19 -6.18
N ILE A 414 8.29 3.46 -6.45
CA ILE A 414 7.35 3.01 -5.42
C ILE A 414 8.01 1.98 -4.51
N ASP A 415 8.67 0.95 -5.08
CA ASP A 415 9.37 -0.06 -4.31
C ASP A 415 10.51 0.54 -3.46
N GLY A 416 11.22 1.54 -3.99
CA GLY A 416 12.25 2.27 -3.25
C GLY A 416 11.70 3.10 -2.10
N LEU A 417 10.57 3.79 -2.29
CA LEU A 417 9.90 4.54 -1.22
C LEU A 417 9.32 3.59 -0.16
N ASP A 418 8.69 2.49 -0.57
CA ASP A 418 8.18 1.47 0.34
C ASP A 418 9.30 0.80 1.15
N ALA A 419 10.45 0.53 0.50
CA ALA A 419 11.63 -0.03 1.16
C ALA A 419 12.16 0.88 2.27
N MET A 420 12.18 2.20 2.04
CA MET A 420 12.69 3.18 3.00
C MET A 420 11.66 3.61 4.05
N THR A 421 10.37 3.49 3.76
CA THR A 421 9.32 3.82 4.71
C THR A 421 8.93 2.61 5.55
N TRP A 422 7.84 1.94 5.22
CA TRP A 422 7.24 0.89 6.06
C TRP A 422 8.00 -0.43 6.05
N ARG A 423 8.82 -0.72 5.02
CA ARG A 423 9.65 -1.93 5.00
C ARG A 423 10.94 -1.81 5.83
N GLY A 424 11.32 -0.61 6.25
CA GLY A 424 12.43 -0.38 7.18
C GLY A 424 13.80 -0.88 6.71
N LEU A 425 14.03 -1.00 5.39
CA LEU A 425 15.25 -1.58 4.84
C LEU A 425 16.43 -0.61 4.89
N GLY A 426 17.64 -1.15 4.87
CA GLY A 426 18.89 -0.39 4.87
C GLY A 426 19.13 0.40 3.57
N LEU A 427 20.21 1.18 3.57
CA LEU A 427 20.60 2.00 2.40
C LEU A 427 20.86 1.15 1.14
N ASP A 428 21.36 -0.07 1.31
CA ASP A 428 21.65 -1.04 0.25
C ASP A 428 20.39 -1.35 -0.59
N ALA A 429 19.23 -1.41 0.03
CA ALA A 429 17.96 -1.63 -0.68
C ALA A 429 17.52 -0.44 -1.57
N ALA A 430 18.05 0.76 -1.35
CA ALA A 430 17.80 1.91 -2.20
C ALA A 430 18.70 1.96 -3.44
N VAL A 431 19.85 1.27 -3.43
CA VAL A 431 20.88 1.38 -4.49
C VAL A 431 20.33 0.95 -5.84
N LEU A 432 19.69 -0.21 -5.92
CA LEU A 432 19.15 -0.72 -7.18
C LEU A 432 18.02 0.15 -7.73
N PRO A 433 16.98 0.51 -6.96
CA PRO A 433 15.96 1.46 -7.42
C PRO A 433 16.52 2.78 -7.93
N VAL A 434 17.46 3.38 -7.21
CA VAL A 434 18.09 4.63 -7.60
C VAL A 434 18.88 4.47 -8.90
N ALA A 435 19.70 3.41 -9.03
CA ALA A 435 20.48 3.15 -10.23
C ALA A 435 19.60 2.97 -11.48
N VAL A 436 18.52 2.19 -11.35
CA VAL A 436 17.55 1.98 -12.46
C VAL A 436 16.85 3.28 -12.84
N MET A 437 16.38 4.05 -11.88
CA MET A 437 15.75 5.36 -12.15
C MET A 437 16.71 6.33 -12.83
N LEU A 438 17.98 6.37 -12.42
CA LEU A 438 18.99 7.20 -13.08
C LEU A 438 19.32 6.72 -14.49
N ALA A 439 19.31 5.41 -14.73
CA ALA A 439 19.45 4.87 -16.09
C ALA A 439 18.28 5.30 -17.01
N PHE A 440 17.03 5.22 -16.53
CA PHE A 440 15.88 5.76 -17.26
C PHE A 440 15.97 7.27 -17.45
N THR A 441 16.42 8.01 -16.44
CA THR A 441 16.66 9.47 -16.53
C THR A 441 17.62 9.80 -17.67
N ALA A 442 18.76 9.09 -17.73
CA ALA A 442 19.73 9.27 -18.79
C ALA A 442 19.16 8.91 -20.17
N ALA A 443 18.46 7.78 -20.28
CA ALA A 443 17.82 7.35 -21.51
C ALA A 443 16.78 8.37 -22.02
N PHE A 444 15.90 8.85 -21.15
CA PHE A 444 14.88 9.84 -21.51
C PHE A 444 15.51 11.19 -21.88
N ALA A 445 16.54 11.64 -21.16
CA ALA A 445 17.24 12.87 -21.47
C ALA A 445 17.96 12.78 -22.82
N LEU A 446 18.64 11.68 -23.11
CA LEU A 446 19.33 11.46 -24.38
C LEU A 446 18.35 11.39 -25.55
N LEU A 447 17.25 10.65 -25.41
CA LEU A 447 16.19 10.58 -26.41
C LEU A 447 15.54 11.94 -26.64
N ALA A 448 15.29 12.69 -25.57
CA ALA A 448 14.75 14.04 -25.67
C ALA A 448 15.68 14.96 -26.45
N ILE A 449 16.98 14.96 -26.13
CA ILE A 449 17.98 15.79 -26.85
C ILE A 449 18.07 15.39 -28.34
N ALA A 450 18.03 14.09 -28.63
CA ALA A 450 18.12 13.57 -29.99
C ALA A 450 16.87 13.90 -30.85
N ARG A 451 15.68 13.94 -30.22
CA ARG A 451 14.40 14.18 -30.91
C ARG A 451 13.92 15.62 -30.82
N PHE A 452 14.60 16.48 -30.08
CA PHE A 452 14.18 17.85 -29.90
C PHE A 452 14.47 18.66 -31.17
N GLU A 453 13.44 18.93 -31.93
CA GLU A 453 13.51 19.80 -33.13
C GLU A 453 13.71 21.25 -32.70
N TRP A 454 14.80 21.84 -33.20
CA TRP A 454 15.23 23.20 -32.88
C TRP A 454 14.73 24.21 -33.87
N GLU A 455 14.24 23.73 -35.00
CA GLU A 455 13.83 24.55 -36.13
C GLU A 455 12.32 24.36 -36.45
N GLU A 456 11.59 25.40 -36.33
CA GLU A 456 10.33 25.73 -37.00
C GLU A 456 10.37 27.19 -37.45
#